data_a4aebed5156e8cef96ec7aceebdd17ae
#
_entry.id   a4aebed5156e8cef96ec7aceebdd17ae
#
_cell.length_a   1.000
_cell.length_b   1.000
_cell.length_c   1.000
_cell.angle_alpha   90.00
_cell.angle_beta   90.00
_cell.angle_gamma   90.00
#
_symmetry.space_group_name_H-M   'P 1'
#
loop_
_entity.id
_entity.type
_entity.pdbx_description
1 polymer ?
#
loop_
_entity_poly.entity_id
_entity_poly.type
_entity_poly.pdbx_seq_one_letter_code
_entity_poly.pdbx_strand_id
1 'polypeptide(L)'
;MKQSASKKLAETEAAEKLKNLQSLCIACNDKVFGFGGVFRPYQLDIVTSVMQNKDVYVIMPTGGGKSLCYALPAVLSPGVTIVISPLLSLIEDQVSAFIGLRSGGIPSAYLTSGCTVSQKNAVLEDLRRPRRGLEPFLKLLYMTPERVANDIETQQLLKDLYLNERLARFVVDEAHW
;
A
#
# COMPACT_ATOMS: atom_id res chain seq x y z
N MET A 1 -39.51 3.18 -18.22
CA MET A 1 -39.60 3.52 -16.80
C MET A 1 -38.77 2.61 -15.88
N LYS A 2 -38.79 1.27 -16.01
CA LYS A 2 -38.01 0.34 -15.15
C LYS A 2 -36.48 0.51 -15.25
N GLN A 3 -35.91 0.76 -16.43
CA GLN A 3 -34.46 0.98 -16.63
C GLN A 3 -33.94 2.26 -15.95
N SER A 4 -34.73 3.34 -15.92
CA SER A 4 -34.36 4.60 -15.27
C SER A 4 -34.32 4.46 -13.73
N ALA A 5 -35.25 3.72 -13.15
CA ALA A 5 -35.29 3.47 -11.71
C ALA A 5 -34.12 2.59 -11.25
N SER A 6 -33.80 1.53 -12.01
CA SER A 6 -32.62 0.66 -11.72
C SER A 6 -31.29 1.41 -11.80
N LYS A 7 -31.12 2.30 -12.79
CA LYS A 7 -29.91 3.14 -12.92
C LYS A 7 -29.77 4.10 -11.74
N LYS A 8 -30.85 4.75 -11.34
CA LYS A 8 -30.85 5.70 -10.22
C LYS A 8 -30.55 5.00 -8.87
N LEU A 9 -31.04 3.77 -8.69
CA LEU A 9 -30.74 2.97 -7.50
C LEU A 9 -29.24 2.61 -7.45
N ALA A 10 -28.67 2.12 -8.56
CA ALA A 10 -27.23 1.79 -8.64
C ALA A 10 -26.32 3.00 -8.40
N GLU A 11 -26.70 4.18 -8.90
CA GLU A 11 -25.96 5.44 -8.65
C GLU A 11 -26.01 5.82 -7.17
N THR A 12 -27.15 5.65 -6.50
CA THR A 12 -27.30 5.93 -5.07
C THR A 12 -26.45 4.98 -4.22
N GLU A 13 -26.49 3.68 -4.52
CA GLU A 13 -25.67 2.66 -3.82
C GLU A 13 -24.16 2.91 -4.02
N ALA A 14 -23.74 3.31 -5.22
CA ALA A 14 -22.35 3.64 -5.50
C ALA A 14 -21.89 4.88 -4.72
N ALA A 15 -22.74 5.90 -4.63
CA ALA A 15 -22.46 7.11 -3.85
C ALA A 15 -22.34 6.81 -2.35
N GLU A 16 -23.20 5.96 -1.82
CA GLU A 16 -23.16 5.54 -0.41
C GLU A 16 -21.89 4.71 -0.11
N LYS A 17 -21.53 3.78 -0.97
CA LYS A 17 -20.28 3.01 -0.85
C LYS A 17 -19.06 3.92 -0.86
N LEU A 18 -19.02 4.91 -1.75
CA LEU A 18 -17.92 5.88 -1.80
C LEU A 18 -17.83 6.70 -0.51
N LYS A 19 -18.95 7.18 0.01
CA LYS A 19 -19.02 7.93 1.27
C LYS A 19 -18.50 7.11 2.46
N ASN A 20 -18.90 5.84 2.54
CA ASN A 20 -18.43 4.93 3.59
C ASN A 20 -16.93 4.68 3.47
N LEU A 21 -16.40 4.51 2.25
CA LEU A 21 -14.98 4.36 2.00
C LEU A 21 -14.19 5.61 2.40
N GLN A 22 -14.68 6.80 2.05
CA GLN A 22 -14.05 8.06 2.46
C GLN A 22 -14.02 8.20 3.99
N SER A 23 -15.09 7.85 4.68
CA SER A 23 -15.16 7.88 6.15
C SER A 23 -14.14 6.94 6.78
N LEU A 24 -13.94 5.73 6.20
CA LEU A 24 -12.92 4.79 6.63
C LEU A 24 -11.50 5.35 6.42
N CYS A 25 -11.24 5.97 5.27
CA CYS A 25 -9.95 6.61 4.98
C CYS A 25 -9.65 7.76 5.94
N ILE A 26 -10.65 8.60 6.26
CA ILE A 26 -10.53 9.70 7.22
C ILE A 26 -10.20 9.16 8.61
N ALA A 27 -10.89 8.14 9.07
CA ALA A 27 -10.65 7.51 10.37
C ALA A 27 -9.24 6.88 10.44
N CYS A 28 -8.78 6.23 9.37
CA CYS A 28 -7.44 5.67 9.30
C CYS A 28 -6.37 6.78 9.32
N ASN A 29 -6.58 7.87 8.57
CA ASN A 29 -5.68 9.01 8.56
C ASN A 29 -5.52 9.64 9.94
N ASP A 30 -6.62 9.78 10.68
CA ASP A 30 -6.61 10.29 12.05
C ASP A 30 -5.90 9.31 13.01
N LYS A 31 -6.35 8.07 13.07
CA LYS A 31 -5.93 7.11 14.10
C LYS A 31 -4.55 6.50 13.87
N VAL A 32 -4.18 6.24 12.61
CA VAL A 32 -2.93 5.56 12.26
C VAL A 32 -1.83 6.56 11.93
N PHE A 33 -2.13 7.55 11.12
CA PHE A 33 -1.14 8.53 10.67
C PHE A 33 -1.04 9.77 11.56
N GLY A 34 -2.05 10.03 12.38
CA GLY A 34 -2.06 11.14 13.32
C GLY A 34 -2.25 12.51 12.66
N PHE A 35 -2.85 12.56 11.47
CA PHE A 35 -3.09 13.82 10.73
C PHE A 35 -4.49 14.39 10.99
N GLY A 36 -5.18 13.95 12.04
CA GLY A 36 -6.51 14.47 12.43
C GLY A 36 -7.59 14.26 11.37
N GLY A 37 -7.43 13.27 10.49
CA GLY A 37 -8.34 13.03 9.38
C GLY A 37 -8.23 14.05 8.24
N VAL A 38 -7.29 14.99 8.29
CA VAL A 38 -7.11 16.04 7.29
C VAL A 38 -6.23 15.52 6.14
N PHE A 39 -6.71 15.70 4.92
CA PHE A 39 -5.99 15.38 3.69
C PHE A 39 -5.55 16.65 2.98
N ARG A 40 -4.38 16.59 2.35
CA ARG A 40 -3.97 17.61 1.38
C ARG A 40 -4.82 17.49 0.10
N PRO A 41 -4.87 18.53 -0.75
CA PRO A 41 -5.61 18.47 -2.01
C PRO A 41 -5.30 17.18 -2.78
N TYR A 42 -6.33 16.56 -3.34
CA TYR A 42 -6.32 15.32 -4.14
C TYR A 42 -5.96 14.03 -3.38
N GLN A 43 -5.38 14.06 -2.16
CA GLN A 43 -4.98 12.84 -1.46
C GLN A 43 -6.15 11.89 -1.20
N LEU A 44 -7.29 12.40 -0.73
CA LEU A 44 -8.47 11.56 -0.46
C LEU A 44 -9.02 10.91 -1.73
N ASP A 45 -9.05 11.67 -2.83
CA ASP A 45 -9.51 11.15 -4.12
C ASP A 45 -8.57 10.06 -4.67
N ILE A 46 -7.26 10.26 -4.52
CA ILE A 46 -6.25 9.27 -4.90
C ILE A 46 -6.44 7.99 -4.07
N VAL A 47 -6.48 8.13 -2.74
CA VAL A 47 -6.63 6.99 -1.82
C VAL A 47 -7.92 6.21 -2.10
N THR A 48 -9.03 6.90 -2.27
CA THR A 48 -10.32 6.24 -2.57
C THR A 48 -10.32 5.57 -3.94
N SER A 49 -9.64 6.15 -4.93
CA SER A 49 -9.48 5.53 -6.26
C SER A 49 -8.66 4.24 -6.18
N VAL A 50 -7.54 4.26 -5.44
CA VAL A 50 -6.72 3.07 -5.18
C VAL A 50 -7.52 1.98 -4.44
N MET A 51 -8.32 2.37 -3.45
CA MET A 51 -9.17 1.44 -2.69
C MET A 51 -10.33 0.86 -3.52
N GLN A 52 -10.67 1.51 -4.64
CA GLN A 52 -11.61 0.99 -5.65
C GLN A 52 -10.92 0.10 -6.70
N ASN A 53 -9.67 -0.32 -6.47
CA ASN A 53 -8.84 -1.11 -7.39
C ASN A 53 -8.62 -0.45 -8.77
N LYS A 54 -8.54 0.88 -8.81
CA LYS A 54 -8.16 1.62 -10.01
C LYS A 54 -6.66 1.81 -10.05
N ASP A 55 -6.08 1.72 -11.24
CA ASP A 55 -4.73 2.18 -11.48
C ASP A 55 -4.68 3.71 -11.42
N VAL A 56 -3.73 4.25 -10.65
CA VAL A 56 -3.63 5.68 -10.40
C VAL A 56 -2.22 6.17 -10.65
N TYR A 57 -2.08 7.18 -11.49
CA TYR A 57 -0.82 7.89 -11.70
C TYR A 57 -0.84 9.22 -10.96
N VAL A 58 0.15 9.43 -10.08
CA VAL A 58 0.18 10.58 -9.16
C VAL A 58 1.37 11.47 -9.46
N ILE A 59 1.12 12.72 -9.82
CA ILE A 59 2.13 13.76 -9.96
C ILE A 59 1.97 14.74 -8.80
N MET A 60 2.94 14.72 -7.89
CA MET A 60 2.99 15.63 -6.75
C MET A 60 4.44 16.09 -6.52
N PRO A 61 4.67 17.33 -6.04
CA PRO A 61 5.99 17.80 -5.69
C PRO A 61 6.58 16.98 -4.53
N THR A 62 7.89 17.04 -4.36
CA THR A 62 8.57 16.51 -3.17
C THR A 62 7.97 17.14 -1.91
N GLY A 63 7.73 16.35 -0.87
CA GLY A 63 7.02 16.81 0.32
C GLY A 63 5.49 16.96 0.16
N GLY A 64 4.93 16.68 -1.03
CA GLY A 64 3.49 16.75 -1.30
C GLY A 64 2.63 15.70 -0.57
N GLY A 65 3.26 14.72 0.06
CA GLY A 65 2.58 13.65 0.80
C GLY A 65 2.22 12.44 -0.05
N LYS A 66 2.99 12.15 -1.11
CA LYS A 66 2.84 10.95 -1.96
C LYS A 66 2.76 9.66 -1.16
N SER A 67 3.61 9.54 -0.12
CA SER A 67 3.69 8.32 0.69
C SER A 67 2.38 7.95 1.38
N LEU A 68 1.56 8.92 1.79
CA LEU A 68 0.24 8.66 2.35
C LEU A 68 -0.71 8.01 1.33
N CYS A 69 -0.58 8.38 0.05
CA CYS A 69 -1.46 7.90 -1.02
C CYS A 69 -1.37 6.39 -1.25
N TYR A 70 -0.26 5.75 -0.87
CA TYR A 70 -0.12 4.29 -0.95
C TYR A 70 -0.07 3.61 0.42
N ALA A 71 0.46 4.27 1.46
CA ALA A 71 0.56 3.68 2.78
C ALA A 71 -0.82 3.53 3.46
N LEU A 72 -1.72 4.49 3.31
CA LEU A 72 -3.07 4.40 3.86
C LEU A 72 -3.87 3.26 3.22
N PRO A 73 -3.92 3.10 1.88
CA PRO A 73 -4.51 1.91 1.26
C PRO A 73 -3.85 0.60 1.70
N ALA A 74 -2.52 0.58 1.93
CA ALA A 74 -1.84 -0.63 2.41
C ALA A 74 -2.32 -1.07 3.79
N VAL A 75 -2.58 -0.12 4.69
CA VAL A 75 -3.13 -0.41 6.03
C VAL A 75 -4.55 -0.96 5.94
N LEU A 76 -5.38 -0.39 5.06
CA LEU A 76 -6.80 -0.74 4.94
C LEU A 76 -7.08 -1.98 4.09
N SER A 77 -6.09 -2.46 3.32
CA SER A 77 -6.26 -3.62 2.44
C SER A 77 -5.69 -4.89 3.05
N PRO A 78 -6.28 -6.06 2.74
CA PRO A 78 -5.63 -7.33 2.99
C PRO A 78 -4.35 -7.47 2.14
N GLY A 79 -3.40 -8.28 2.64
CA GLY A 79 -2.15 -8.56 1.95
C GLY A 79 -1.09 -7.46 2.10
N VAL A 80 0.03 -7.64 1.38
CA VAL A 80 1.19 -6.75 1.37
C VAL A 80 1.21 -5.87 0.13
N THR A 81 1.53 -4.59 0.30
CA THR A 81 1.81 -3.65 -0.79
C THR A 81 3.30 -3.65 -1.08
N ILE A 82 3.68 -3.92 -2.32
CA ILE A 82 5.07 -3.87 -2.78
C ILE A 82 5.37 -2.46 -3.31
N VAL A 83 6.37 -1.80 -2.75
CA VAL A 83 6.80 -0.46 -3.17
C VAL A 83 8.17 -0.59 -3.85
N ILE A 84 8.22 -0.26 -5.12
CA ILE A 84 9.43 -0.27 -5.93
C ILE A 84 9.99 1.16 -5.94
N SER A 85 11.18 1.34 -5.38
CA SER A 85 11.86 2.65 -5.30
C SER A 85 13.35 2.49 -5.62
N PRO A 86 13.96 3.39 -6.43
CA PRO A 86 15.34 3.25 -6.87
C PRO A 86 16.37 3.71 -5.82
N LEU A 87 15.98 4.48 -4.82
CA LEU A 87 16.89 5.13 -3.88
C LEU A 87 16.89 4.44 -2.51
N LEU A 88 18.00 3.77 -2.17
CA LEU A 88 18.15 3.01 -0.91
C LEU A 88 17.94 3.90 0.34
N SER A 89 18.53 5.10 0.37
CA SER A 89 18.37 6.01 1.49
C SER A 89 16.90 6.41 1.70
N LEU A 90 16.18 6.64 0.61
CA LEU A 90 14.75 6.97 0.67
C LEU A 90 13.91 5.79 1.18
N ILE A 91 14.25 4.58 0.78
CA ILE A 91 13.62 3.35 1.28
C ILE A 91 13.79 3.24 2.81
N GLU A 92 15.02 3.40 3.30
CA GLU A 92 15.32 3.31 4.73
C GLU A 92 14.60 4.38 5.55
N ASP A 93 14.60 5.63 5.06
CA ASP A 93 13.89 6.74 5.69
C ASP A 93 12.37 6.49 5.74
N GLN A 94 11.78 6.03 4.66
CA GLN A 94 10.33 5.73 4.58
C GLN A 94 9.95 4.59 5.54
N VAL A 95 10.70 3.49 5.54
CA VAL A 95 10.43 2.35 6.44
C VAL A 95 10.57 2.79 7.89
N SER A 96 11.63 3.53 8.24
CA SER A 96 11.83 4.05 9.59
C SER A 96 10.70 4.98 10.02
N ALA A 97 10.26 5.87 9.13
CA ALA A 97 9.15 6.79 9.40
C ALA A 97 7.82 6.04 9.66
N PHE A 98 7.51 4.99 8.88
CA PHE A 98 6.29 4.23 9.08
C PHE A 98 6.31 3.36 10.34
N ILE A 99 7.43 2.72 10.65
CA ILE A 99 7.60 1.96 11.91
C ILE A 99 7.52 2.90 13.11
N GLY A 100 8.07 4.11 13.01
CA GLY A 100 8.14 5.10 14.08
C GLY A 100 6.85 5.89 14.34
N LEU A 101 5.75 5.61 13.66
CA LEU A 101 4.48 6.31 13.90
C LEU A 101 3.99 6.10 15.34
N ARG A 102 3.52 7.18 15.98
CA ARG A 102 3.06 7.19 17.39
C ARG A 102 1.88 6.26 17.67
N SER A 103 1.15 5.87 16.65
CA SER A 103 0.01 4.94 16.73
C SER A 103 0.39 3.47 16.92
N GLY A 104 1.68 3.14 17.03
CA GLY A 104 2.21 1.77 17.08
C GLY A 104 2.90 1.33 15.81
N GLY A 105 3.02 2.20 14.83
CA GLY A 105 3.71 1.96 13.57
C GLY A 105 2.90 1.20 12.52
N ILE A 106 3.38 1.24 11.29
CA ILE A 106 2.89 0.41 10.18
C ILE A 106 3.96 -0.66 9.91
N PRO A 107 3.63 -1.95 10.00
CA PRO A 107 4.57 -3.03 9.70
C PRO A 107 5.16 -2.88 8.30
N SER A 108 6.39 -2.43 8.23
CA SER A 108 7.10 -2.10 7.01
C SER A 108 8.49 -2.70 7.02
N ALA A 109 8.96 -3.18 5.88
CA ALA A 109 10.30 -3.72 5.72
C ALA A 109 10.84 -3.40 4.33
N TYR A 110 12.11 -3.70 4.11
CA TYR A 110 12.72 -3.64 2.79
C TYR A 110 13.53 -4.90 2.49
N LEU A 111 13.65 -5.20 1.21
CA LEU A 111 14.56 -6.21 0.68
C LEU A 111 15.48 -5.53 -0.32
N THR A 112 16.70 -5.23 0.10
CA THR A 112 17.74 -4.58 -0.71
C THR A 112 19.04 -5.35 -0.62
N SER A 113 20.04 -4.97 -1.37
CA SER A 113 21.40 -5.57 -1.31
C SER A 113 22.09 -5.35 0.05
N GLY A 114 21.67 -4.34 0.81
CA GLY A 114 22.19 -4.04 2.14
C GLY A 114 21.59 -4.84 3.29
N CYS A 115 20.55 -5.66 3.03
CA CYS A 115 19.91 -6.46 4.07
C CYS A 115 20.84 -7.58 4.57
N THR A 116 20.90 -7.74 5.89
CA THR A 116 21.52 -8.93 6.49
C THR A 116 20.69 -10.18 6.19
N VAL A 117 21.33 -11.35 6.26
CA VAL A 117 20.64 -12.64 6.08
C VAL A 117 19.48 -12.80 7.07
N SER A 118 19.68 -12.37 8.31
CA SER A 118 18.63 -12.42 9.35
C SER A 118 17.43 -11.57 9.01
N GLN A 119 17.63 -10.32 8.56
CA GLN A 119 16.56 -9.44 8.14
C GLN A 119 15.79 -10.01 6.93
N LYS A 120 16.52 -10.50 5.92
CA LYS A 120 15.92 -11.15 4.76
C LYS A 120 15.06 -12.34 5.18
N ASN A 121 15.59 -13.23 6.02
CA ASN A 121 14.86 -14.42 6.48
C ASN A 121 13.60 -14.07 7.26
N ALA A 122 13.64 -13.07 8.14
CA ALA A 122 12.46 -12.61 8.88
C ALA A 122 11.33 -12.13 7.95
N VAL A 123 11.68 -11.34 6.92
CA VAL A 123 10.72 -10.89 5.91
C VAL A 123 10.14 -12.07 5.13
N LEU A 124 11.00 -12.97 4.65
CA LEU A 124 10.57 -14.14 3.90
C LEU A 124 9.70 -15.09 4.74
N GLU A 125 10.01 -15.24 6.02
CA GLU A 125 9.23 -16.06 6.93
C GLU A 125 7.81 -15.51 7.12
N ASP A 126 7.63 -14.20 7.30
CA ASP A 126 6.30 -13.59 7.37
C ASP A 126 5.52 -13.75 6.07
N LEU A 127 6.17 -13.52 4.93
CA LEU A 127 5.52 -13.54 3.63
C LEU A 127 5.24 -14.96 3.09
N ARG A 128 6.05 -15.96 3.47
CA ARG A 128 5.90 -17.36 3.00
C ARG A 128 5.04 -18.23 3.91
N ARG A 129 4.77 -17.82 5.15
CA ARG A 129 3.98 -18.65 6.09
C ARG A 129 2.61 -18.97 5.52
N PRO A 130 2.32 -20.26 5.22
CA PRO A 130 1.03 -20.69 4.73
C PRO A 130 0.06 -20.82 5.92
N ARG A 131 -0.26 -19.74 6.57
CA ARG A 131 -1.36 -19.75 7.52
C ARG A 131 -2.64 -19.50 6.72
N ARG A 132 -3.35 -20.56 6.35
CA ARG A 132 -4.69 -20.43 5.77
C ARG A 132 -5.52 -19.48 6.62
N GLY A 133 -5.96 -18.37 6.02
CA GLY A 133 -6.78 -17.36 6.68
C GLY A 133 -6.02 -16.28 7.47
N LEU A 134 -4.68 -16.28 7.51
CA LEU A 134 -3.88 -15.22 8.10
C LEU A 134 -3.14 -14.44 7.02
N GLU A 135 -3.39 -13.13 7.01
CA GLU A 135 -2.67 -12.19 6.17
C GLU A 135 -1.21 -12.04 6.61
N PRO A 136 -0.30 -11.60 5.72
CA PRO A 136 1.03 -11.16 6.12
C PRO A 136 0.92 -10.08 7.19
N PHE A 137 1.82 -10.13 8.17
CA PHE A 137 1.93 -9.06 9.16
C PHE A 137 2.42 -7.77 8.48
N LEU A 138 3.37 -7.90 7.54
CA LEU A 138 3.87 -6.77 6.75
C LEU A 138 2.77 -6.17 5.88
N LYS A 139 2.67 -4.83 5.95
CA LYS A 139 1.77 -4.04 5.11
C LYS A 139 2.49 -3.37 3.94
N LEU A 140 3.76 -3.01 4.12
CA LEU A 140 4.61 -2.38 3.11
C LEU A 140 5.93 -3.14 2.99
N LEU A 141 6.28 -3.53 1.78
CA LEU A 141 7.58 -4.12 1.46
C LEU A 141 8.24 -3.35 0.33
N TYR A 142 9.36 -2.73 0.64
CA TYR A 142 10.14 -1.93 -0.31
C TYR A 142 11.22 -2.78 -0.98
N MET A 143 11.40 -2.56 -2.27
CA MET A 143 12.41 -3.22 -3.10
C MET A 143 12.98 -2.24 -4.12
N THR A 144 14.19 -2.51 -4.59
CA THR A 144 14.74 -1.77 -5.74
C THR A 144 14.27 -2.39 -7.06
N PRO A 145 14.23 -1.60 -8.15
CA PRO A 145 13.88 -2.10 -9.48
C PRO A 145 14.80 -3.26 -9.94
N GLU A 146 16.11 -3.17 -9.66
CA GLU A 146 17.09 -4.19 -10.02
C GLU A 146 16.81 -5.52 -9.31
N ARG A 147 16.37 -5.45 -8.06
CA ARG A 147 16.01 -6.67 -7.30
C ARG A 147 14.79 -7.35 -7.90
N VAL A 148 13.76 -6.61 -8.23
CA VAL A 148 12.56 -7.16 -8.87
C VAL A 148 12.89 -7.75 -10.24
N ALA A 149 13.75 -7.09 -11.01
CA ALA A 149 14.12 -7.52 -12.36
C ALA A 149 15.06 -8.74 -12.39
N ASN A 150 16.01 -8.84 -11.44
CA ASN A 150 17.15 -9.75 -11.58
C ASN A 150 17.20 -10.85 -10.49
N ASP A 151 16.46 -10.74 -9.39
CA ASP A 151 16.50 -11.73 -8.31
C ASP A 151 15.38 -12.77 -8.46
N ILE A 152 15.76 -13.98 -8.87
CA ILE A 152 14.84 -15.10 -9.13
C ILE A 152 14.03 -15.43 -7.85
N GLU A 153 14.65 -15.36 -6.67
CA GLU A 153 13.95 -15.64 -5.41
C GLU A 153 12.85 -14.60 -5.13
N THR A 154 13.13 -13.34 -5.41
CA THR A 154 12.14 -12.25 -5.31
C THR A 154 11.01 -12.44 -6.31
N GLN A 155 11.30 -12.79 -7.54
CA GLN A 155 10.27 -13.05 -8.56
C GLN A 155 9.36 -14.22 -8.16
N GLN A 156 9.93 -15.30 -7.63
CA GLN A 156 9.16 -16.42 -7.13
C GLN A 156 8.28 -16.02 -5.93
N LEU A 157 8.83 -15.24 -4.98
CA LEU A 157 8.07 -14.71 -3.85
C LEU A 157 6.86 -13.87 -4.31
N LEU A 158 7.07 -12.96 -5.26
CA LEU A 158 5.99 -12.10 -5.78
C LEU A 158 4.90 -12.93 -6.46
N LYS A 159 5.29 -13.95 -7.22
CA LYS A 159 4.37 -14.89 -7.85
C LYS A 159 3.57 -15.68 -6.81
N ASP A 160 4.22 -16.17 -5.76
CA ASP A 160 3.57 -16.92 -4.69
C ASP A 160 2.59 -16.02 -3.90
N LEU A 161 2.95 -14.77 -3.62
CA LEU A 161 2.04 -13.79 -3.00
C LEU A 161 0.80 -13.53 -3.87
N TYR A 162 0.99 -13.38 -5.18
CA TYR A 162 -0.10 -13.16 -6.12
C TYR A 162 -1.05 -14.38 -6.20
N LEU A 163 -0.50 -15.59 -6.37
CA LEU A 163 -1.28 -16.83 -6.49
C LEU A 163 -2.05 -17.18 -5.21
N ASN A 164 -1.57 -16.73 -4.05
CA ASN A 164 -2.21 -16.95 -2.76
C ASN A 164 -3.06 -15.76 -2.27
N GLU A 165 -3.36 -14.80 -3.15
CA GLU A 165 -4.17 -13.60 -2.84
C GLU A 165 -3.63 -12.77 -1.66
N ARG A 166 -2.30 -12.80 -1.46
CA ARG A 166 -1.59 -12.08 -0.38
C ARG A 166 -0.88 -10.83 -0.87
N LEU A 167 -0.89 -10.56 -2.15
CA LEU A 167 -0.39 -9.35 -2.79
C LEU A 167 -1.53 -8.34 -2.93
N ALA A 168 -1.45 -7.23 -2.20
CA ALA A 168 -2.47 -6.17 -2.28
C ALA A 168 -2.33 -5.36 -3.57
N ARG A 169 -1.11 -4.85 -3.86
CA ARG A 169 -0.80 -4.02 -5.03
C ARG A 169 0.68 -3.79 -5.22
N PHE A 170 1.02 -3.25 -6.39
CA PHE A 170 2.31 -2.65 -6.66
C PHE A 170 2.22 -1.12 -6.62
N VAL A 171 3.28 -0.49 -6.13
CA VAL A 171 3.52 0.94 -6.18
C VAL A 171 4.90 1.17 -6.80
N VAL A 172 4.99 2.05 -7.78
CA VAL A 172 6.26 2.50 -8.34
C VAL A 172 6.47 3.93 -7.87
N ASP A 173 7.38 4.11 -6.94
CA ASP A 173 7.76 5.44 -6.43
C ASP A 173 8.90 6.00 -7.30
N GLU A 174 8.95 7.33 -7.43
CA GLU A 174 9.91 8.02 -8.30
C GLU A 174 9.89 7.51 -9.76
N ALA A 175 8.70 7.30 -10.33
CA ALA A 175 8.47 6.71 -11.67
C ALA A 175 9.00 7.55 -12.86
N HIS A 176 9.73 8.63 -12.60
CA HIS A 176 10.34 9.49 -13.61
C HIS A 176 11.79 9.14 -13.94
N TRP A 177 12.35 8.09 -13.34
CA TRP A 177 13.68 7.54 -13.62
C TRP A 177 13.65 6.55 -14.77
#